data_37dffd3210cc8c7affffe4fc46e4c351
#
_entry.id   37dffd3210cc8c7affffe4fc46e4c351
#
_cell.length_a   1.000
_cell.length_b   1.000
_cell.length_c   1.000
_cell.angle_alpha   90.00
_cell.angle_beta   90.00
_cell.angle_gamma   90.00
#
_symmetry.space_group_name_H-M   'P 1'
#
loop_
_entity.id
_entity.type
_entity.pdbx_description
1 polymer ?
#
loop_
_entity_poly.entity_id
_entity_poly.type
_entity_poly.pdbx_seq_one_letter_code
_entity_poly.pdbx_strand_id
1 'polypeptide(L)'
;MSTSTLNRIVVVGNGIAGLTAADTLRAAGFDGELTIVGDEPRPAYSRPALSKALLLDRDDVSSHELPPAGHGAAELLGVRATGLDLDRRRVTLDDGTELPYDRVVLATGSRARRLSDLPGELTLRGLDDALSLRERLADKPSVVVVGGGPLGMEIASGCLAAGCRVTVVSQGVPLILQLGPYLADVFVKAALDQGLTVVETAAARLEQRDGGTRVVLEEGPVLDAELVVTAAGDVPNTEWLADSGVTAKGAIPVDRRGLVRPDVAAVGDLAAFPTPHGLRRVPLWSSAIEQAKVAATALVRGEESPPLRFQPYFWTEQFGLSLKAVGHLPAEGEPTYVDGRPGGGPALMRWPHEDGTGDVVALNYRIPIPRLRRMTQAAA
;
A
#
# COMPACT_ATOMS: atom_id res chain seq x y z
N MET A 1 -14.42 -29.55 26.81
CA MET A 1 -14.23 -28.12 26.56
C MET A 1 -15.41 -27.64 25.73
N SER A 2 -16.26 -26.75 26.27
CA SER A 2 -17.44 -26.26 25.53
C SER A 2 -16.94 -25.48 24.30
N THR A 3 -17.24 -25.97 23.12
CA THR A 3 -17.05 -25.22 21.87
C THR A 3 -18.01 -24.05 21.90
N SER A 4 -17.55 -22.90 22.40
CA SER A 4 -18.29 -21.64 22.26
C SER A 4 -18.57 -21.45 20.78
N THR A 5 -19.85 -21.46 20.41
CA THR A 5 -20.28 -21.24 19.04
C THR A 5 -19.78 -19.84 18.62
N LEU A 6 -19.01 -19.75 17.53
CA LEU A 6 -18.53 -18.51 16.99
C LEU A 6 -19.71 -17.79 16.31
N ASN A 7 -20.20 -16.71 16.92
CA ASN A 7 -21.43 -16.05 16.48
C ASN A 7 -21.20 -14.69 15.81
N ARG A 8 -20.15 -13.95 16.22
CA ARG A 8 -19.94 -12.56 15.79
C ARG A 8 -18.48 -12.30 15.43
N ILE A 9 -18.26 -11.78 14.23
CA ILE A 9 -16.95 -11.28 13.81
C ILE A 9 -17.10 -9.82 13.37
N VAL A 10 -16.20 -8.97 13.86
CA VAL A 10 -16.07 -7.58 13.44
C VAL A 10 -14.79 -7.41 12.62
N VAL A 11 -14.88 -6.78 11.47
CA VAL A 11 -13.74 -6.39 10.62
C VAL A 11 -13.65 -4.87 10.67
N VAL A 12 -12.53 -4.34 11.18
CA VAL A 12 -12.32 -2.89 11.27
C VAL A 12 -11.42 -2.45 10.14
N GLY A 13 -11.99 -1.77 9.17
CA GLY A 13 -11.35 -1.31 7.92
C GLY A 13 -12.03 -1.91 6.68
N ASN A 14 -12.58 -1.05 5.81
CA ASN A 14 -13.27 -1.42 4.56
C ASN A 14 -12.35 -1.21 3.33
N GLY A 15 -11.06 -1.52 3.44
CA GLY A 15 -10.14 -1.59 2.32
C GLY A 15 -10.02 -3.01 1.78
N ILE A 16 -9.10 -3.24 0.83
CA ILE A 16 -8.87 -4.56 0.21
C ILE A 16 -8.60 -5.66 1.24
N ALA A 17 -7.87 -5.37 2.32
CA ALA A 17 -7.57 -6.32 3.37
C ALA A 17 -8.85 -6.73 4.11
N GLY A 18 -9.69 -5.77 4.50
CA GLY A 18 -10.94 -6.02 5.22
C GLY A 18 -11.96 -6.79 4.36
N LEU A 19 -12.16 -6.38 3.11
CA LEU A 19 -13.04 -7.11 2.18
C LEU A 19 -12.56 -8.53 1.94
N THR A 20 -11.26 -8.71 1.65
CA THR A 20 -10.71 -10.05 1.45
C THR A 20 -10.84 -10.91 2.70
N ALA A 21 -10.67 -10.31 3.90
CA ALA A 21 -10.90 -11.04 5.15
C ALA A 21 -12.36 -11.47 5.28
N ALA A 22 -13.32 -10.58 5.02
CA ALA A 22 -14.74 -10.86 5.11
C ALA A 22 -15.19 -11.99 4.16
N ASP A 23 -14.80 -11.92 2.89
CA ASP A 23 -15.06 -12.97 1.91
C ASP A 23 -14.41 -14.30 2.33
N THR A 24 -13.19 -14.25 2.85
CA THR A 24 -12.48 -15.48 3.28
C THR A 24 -13.09 -16.07 4.54
N LEU A 25 -13.59 -15.28 5.48
CA LEU A 25 -14.32 -15.77 6.66
C LEU A 25 -15.53 -16.61 6.21
N ARG A 26 -16.31 -16.13 5.24
CA ARG A 26 -17.42 -16.89 4.67
C ARG A 26 -16.97 -18.17 3.97
N ALA A 27 -15.94 -18.07 3.13
CA ALA A 27 -15.36 -19.22 2.45
C ALA A 27 -14.76 -20.27 3.41
N ALA A 28 -14.29 -19.84 4.58
CA ALA A 28 -13.79 -20.72 5.64
C ALA A 28 -14.91 -21.41 6.43
N GLY A 29 -16.18 -21.02 6.23
CA GLY A 29 -17.36 -21.64 6.84
C GLY A 29 -17.96 -20.84 8.01
N PHE A 30 -17.59 -19.58 8.20
CA PHE A 30 -18.26 -18.72 9.17
C PHE A 30 -19.63 -18.26 8.64
N ASP A 31 -20.71 -18.60 9.33
CA ASP A 31 -22.10 -18.30 8.99
C ASP A 31 -22.79 -17.32 9.96
N GLY A 32 -22.08 -16.89 11.02
CA GLY A 32 -22.58 -15.95 12.03
C GLY A 32 -22.68 -14.49 11.54
N GLU A 33 -22.95 -13.57 12.48
CA GLU A 33 -23.00 -12.15 12.23
C GLU A 33 -21.63 -11.59 11.84
N LEU A 34 -21.54 -10.95 10.69
CA LEU A 34 -20.33 -10.30 10.19
C LEU A 34 -20.61 -8.80 10.01
N THR A 35 -19.80 -7.98 10.66
CA THR A 35 -19.89 -6.52 10.55
C THR A 35 -18.57 -5.96 10.05
N ILE A 36 -18.61 -5.06 9.07
CA ILE A 36 -17.46 -4.30 8.57
C ILE A 36 -17.64 -2.84 8.98
N VAL A 37 -16.60 -2.25 9.56
CA VAL A 37 -16.56 -0.82 9.93
C VAL A 37 -15.56 -0.12 9.01
N GLY A 38 -15.99 0.96 8.34
CA GLY A 38 -15.14 1.76 7.44
C GLY A 38 -15.32 3.24 7.67
N ASP A 39 -14.23 3.98 7.79
CA ASP A 39 -14.26 5.44 8.01
C ASP A 39 -14.56 6.24 6.73
N GLU A 40 -14.36 5.68 5.56
CA GLU A 40 -14.79 6.29 4.30
C GLU A 40 -16.29 6.02 4.05
N PRO A 41 -17.10 7.06 3.66
CA PRO A 41 -18.55 6.93 3.46
C PRO A 41 -18.88 6.35 2.06
N ARG A 42 -18.11 5.39 1.59
CA ARG A 42 -18.23 4.80 0.25
C ARG A 42 -17.80 3.35 0.21
N PRO A 43 -18.26 2.58 -0.80
CA PRO A 43 -17.74 1.24 -1.07
C PRO A 43 -16.23 1.22 -1.30
N ALA A 44 -15.63 0.06 -1.10
CA ALA A 44 -14.20 -0.11 -1.33
C ALA A 44 -13.85 0.00 -2.82
N TYR A 45 -12.67 0.55 -3.08
CA TYR A 45 -12.15 0.82 -4.41
C TYR A 45 -10.68 0.44 -4.54
N SER A 46 -10.19 0.39 -5.78
CA SER A 46 -8.80 0.07 -6.10
C SER A 46 -7.88 1.25 -5.81
N ARG A 47 -7.24 1.28 -4.62
CA ARG A 47 -6.26 2.33 -4.26
C ARG A 47 -5.06 2.41 -5.23
N PRO A 48 -4.52 1.31 -5.81
CA PRO A 48 -3.46 1.42 -6.81
C PRO A 48 -3.84 2.19 -8.09
N ALA A 49 -5.14 2.37 -8.38
CA ALA A 49 -5.60 3.16 -9.52
C ALA A 49 -5.46 4.68 -9.30
N LEU A 50 -5.37 5.13 -8.04
CA LEU A 50 -5.38 6.54 -7.67
C LEU A 50 -4.19 7.33 -8.25
N SER A 51 -3.00 6.71 -8.32
CA SER A 51 -1.78 7.32 -8.87
C SER A 51 -1.57 7.03 -10.37
N LYS A 52 -2.45 6.25 -10.99
CA LYS A 52 -2.34 5.78 -12.38
C LYS A 52 -3.52 6.29 -13.22
N ALA A 53 -4.43 5.38 -13.57
CA ALA A 53 -5.54 5.69 -14.47
C ALA A 53 -6.42 6.84 -13.95
N LEU A 54 -6.79 6.84 -12.67
CA LEU A 54 -7.68 7.85 -12.11
C LEU A 54 -7.07 9.27 -12.11
N LEU A 55 -5.77 9.40 -12.03
CA LEU A 55 -5.11 10.70 -12.04
C LEU A 55 -5.18 11.38 -13.43
N LEU A 56 -5.16 10.60 -14.50
CA LEU A 56 -5.16 11.08 -15.89
C LEU A 56 -6.52 10.92 -16.56
N ASP A 57 -7.28 9.92 -16.14
CA ASP A 57 -8.57 9.57 -16.72
C ASP A 57 -9.66 10.51 -16.19
N ARG A 58 -10.43 11.10 -17.12
CA ARG A 58 -11.58 11.93 -16.79
C ARG A 58 -12.85 11.11 -16.63
N ASP A 59 -12.74 9.80 -16.80
CA ASP A 59 -13.86 8.88 -16.75
C ASP A 59 -14.31 8.57 -15.31
N ASP A 60 -15.43 7.91 -15.20
CA ASP A 60 -16.19 7.70 -13.97
C ASP A 60 -15.40 6.98 -12.89
N VAL A 61 -15.42 7.54 -11.68
CA VAL A 61 -14.84 6.97 -10.47
C VAL A 61 -15.35 5.55 -10.21
N SER A 62 -16.59 5.24 -10.60
CA SER A 62 -17.22 3.93 -10.42
C SER A 62 -16.47 2.79 -11.12
N SER A 63 -15.71 3.09 -12.20
CA SER A 63 -14.88 2.08 -12.89
C SER A 63 -13.75 1.51 -12.02
N HIS A 64 -13.44 2.16 -10.91
CA HIS A 64 -12.40 1.76 -9.96
C HIS A 64 -12.95 1.16 -8.66
N GLU A 65 -14.26 1.07 -8.50
CA GLU A 65 -14.88 0.33 -7.41
C GLU A 65 -14.49 -1.16 -7.52
N LEU A 66 -14.34 -1.79 -6.36
CA LEU A 66 -14.12 -3.24 -6.34
C LEU A 66 -15.45 -3.94 -6.66
N PRO A 67 -15.40 -5.15 -7.26
CA PRO A 67 -16.60 -5.92 -7.51
C PRO A 67 -17.44 -6.07 -6.22
N PRO A 68 -18.77 -6.13 -6.31
CA PRO A 68 -19.62 -6.37 -5.16
C PRO A 68 -19.16 -7.58 -4.38
N ALA A 69 -18.97 -7.42 -3.08
CA ALA A 69 -18.50 -8.46 -2.20
C ALA A 69 -19.61 -9.50 -1.92
N GLY A 70 -19.25 -10.78 -1.87
CA GLY A 70 -20.17 -11.88 -1.61
C GLY A 70 -20.36 -12.23 -0.12
N HIS A 71 -19.74 -11.47 0.79
CA HIS A 71 -19.69 -11.81 2.22
C HIS A 71 -21.01 -11.60 2.98
N GLY A 72 -21.95 -10.82 2.48
CA GLY A 72 -23.24 -10.54 3.16
C GLY A 72 -23.06 -9.95 4.57
N ALA A 73 -22.01 -9.15 4.79
CA ALA A 73 -21.79 -8.44 6.05
C ALA A 73 -22.66 -7.19 6.16
N ALA A 74 -22.97 -6.78 7.38
CA ALA A 74 -23.45 -5.44 7.66
C ALA A 74 -22.27 -4.46 7.52
N GLU A 75 -22.35 -3.49 6.60
CA GLU A 75 -21.32 -2.49 6.37
C GLU A 75 -21.72 -1.17 7.03
N LEU A 76 -20.91 -0.71 8.01
CA LEU A 76 -21.01 0.57 8.67
C LEU A 76 -19.98 1.50 8.04
N LEU A 77 -20.40 2.25 7.01
CA LEU A 77 -19.53 3.16 6.25
C LEU A 77 -19.64 4.59 6.77
N GLY A 78 -18.55 5.35 6.70
CA GLY A 78 -18.45 6.70 7.28
C GLY A 78 -18.40 6.68 8.80
N VAL A 79 -18.07 5.55 9.41
CA VAL A 79 -18.03 5.34 10.87
C VAL A 79 -16.61 4.91 11.27
N ARG A 80 -16.06 5.54 12.29
CA ARG A 80 -14.69 5.33 12.74
C ARG A 80 -14.66 4.52 14.04
N ALA A 81 -13.78 3.50 14.09
CA ALA A 81 -13.44 2.86 15.35
C ALA A 81 -12.50 3.75 16.16
N THR A 82 -12.78 3.90 17.45
CA THR A 82 -12.07 4.77 18.39
C THR A 82 -11.45 4.03 19.57
N GLY A 83 -11.82 2.75 19.79
CA GLY A 83 -11.27 1.95 20.86
C GLY A 83 -11.45 0.44 20.66
N LEU A 84 -10.56 -0.34 21.26
CA LEU A 84 -10.61 -1.80 21.31
C LEU A 84 -10.40 -2.28 22.74
N ASP A 85 -11.42 -2.88 23.33
CA ASP A 85 -11.36 -3.56 24.61
C ASP A 85 -11.26 -5.08 24.40
N LEU A 86 -10.07 -5.62 24.66
CA LEU A 86 -9.78 -7.04 24.46
C LEU A 86 -10.42 -7.94 25.53
N ASP A 87 -10.59 -7.43 26.74
CA ASP A 87 -11.11 -8.22 27.86
C ASP A 87 -12.63 -8.33 27.77
N ARG A 88 -13.29 -7.21 27.43
CA ARG A 88 -14.75 -7.16 27.23
C ARG A 88 -15.16 -7.57 25.81
N ARG A 89 -14.18 -7.71 24.88
CA ARG A 89 -14.39 -8.00 23.46
C ARG A 89 -15.35 -7.01 22.81
N ARG A 90 -14.96 -5.72 22.84
CA ARG A 90 -15.73 -4.61 22.28
C ARG A 90 -14.87 -3.75 21.35
N VAL A 91 -15.45 -3.35 20.24
CA VAL A 91 -14.95 -2.24 19.41
C VAL A 91 -15.84 -1.04 19.67
N THR A 92 -15.26 0.08 20.07
CA THR A 92 -15.98 1.35 20.27
C THR A 92 -15.91 2.18 19.00
N LEU A 93 -17.05 2.77 18.60
CA LEU A 93 -17.18 3.64 17.44
C LEU A 93 -17.21 5.12 17.86
N ASP A 94 -17.06 6.04 16.92
CA ASP A 94 -17.01 7.49 17.14
C ASP A 94 -18.35 8.10 17.59
N ASP A 95 -19.48 7.42 17.37
CA ASP A 95 -20.79 7.76 17.92
C ASP A 95 -21.03 7.20 19.34
N GLY A 96 -20.06 6.51 19.93
CA GLY A 96 -20.15 5.86 21.23
C GLY A 96 -20.77 4.47 21.20
N THR A 97 -21.16 3.95 20.03
CA THR A 97 -21.66 2.57 19.90
C THR A 97 -20.56 1.57 20.21
N GLU A 98 -20.88 0.52 20.97
CA GLU A 98 -19.99 -0.61 21.23
C GLU A 98 -20.45 -1.83 20.44
N LEU A 99 -19.57 -2.36 19.59
CA LEU A 99 -19.78 -3.59 18.83
C LEU A 99 -19.17 -4.78 19.58
N PRO A 100 -19.97 -5.73 20.08
CA PRO A 100 -19.45 -6.95 20.67
C PRO A 100 -18.93 -7.88 19.59
N TYR A 101 -17.84 -8.62 19.88
CA TYR A 101 -17.30 -9.62 18.99
C TYR A 101 -16.87 -10.89 19.72
N ASP A 102 -16.88 -12.01 19.03
CA ASP A 102 -16.18 -13.23 19.44
C ASP A 102 -14.76 -13.23 18.86
N ARG A 103 -14.62 -12.67 17.64
CA ARG A 103 -13.32 -12.47 16.97
C ARG A 103 -13.32 -11.14 16.21
N VAL A 104 -12.11 -10.56 16.05
CA VAL A 104 -11.95 -9.28 15.36
C VAL A 104 -10.78 -9.32 14.37
N VAL A 105 -10.96 -8.64 13.22
CA VAL A 105 -9.92 -8.41 12.23
C VAL A 105 -9.60 -6.91 12.20
N LEU A 106 -8.35 -6.57 12.48
CA LEU A 106 -7.83 -5.20 12.43
C LEU A 106 -7.22 -4.96 11.04
N ALA A 107 -7.88 -4.12 10.23
CA ALA A 107 -7.55 -3.90 8.82
C ALA A 107 -7.59 -2.41 8.45
N THR A 108 -7.34 -1.49 9.40
CA THR A 108 -7.45 -0.03 9.23
C THR A 108 -6.36 0.58 8.35
N GLY A 109 -5.39 -0.20 7.90
CA GLY A 109 -4.37 0.22 6.94
C GLY A 109 -3.46 1.32 7.47
N SER A 110 -3.11 2.26 6.59
CA SER A 110 -2.23 3.39 6.87
C SER A 110 -2.72 4.65 6.17
N ARG A 111 -2.27 5.80 6.63
CA ARG A 111 -2.47 7.11 5.99
C ARG A 111 -1.16 7.65 5.43
N ALA A 112 -1.25 8.60 4.51
CA ALA A 112 -0.08 9.30 4.00
C ALA A 112 0.60 10.09 5.13
N ARG A 113 1.95 10.05 5.15
CA ARG A 113 2.74 10.93 6.02
C ARG A 113 2.71 12.34 5.44
N ARG A 114 2.37 13.30 6.29
CA ARG A 114 2.47 14.72 5.98
C ARG A 114 3.76 15.29 6.56
N LEU A 115 4.28 16.34 5.96
CA LEU A 115 5.45 17.08 6.44
C LEU A 115 5.04 18.35 7.20
N SER A 116 3.78 18.78 7.03
CA SER A 116 3.22 19.96 7.68
C SER A 116 1.70 19.86 7.82
N ASP A 117 1.10 20.84 8.50
CA ASP A 117 -0.35 21.04 8.55
C ASP A 117 -0.81 22.14 7.56
N LEU A 118 0.05 22.53 6.61
CA LEU A 118 -0.28 23.57 5.65
C LEU A 118 -1.39 23.12 4.70
N PRO A 119 -2.38 23.98 4.41
CA PRO A 119 -3.46 23.67 3.47
C PRO A 119 -2.98 23.41 2.03
N GLY A 120 -1.81 23.98 1.67
CA GLY A 120 -1.20 23.80 0.35
C GLY A 120 -0.44 22.49 0.17
N GLU A 121 -0.26 21.68 1.22
CA GLU A 121 0.33 20.36 1.12
C GLU A 121 -0.74 19.34 0.74
N LEU A 122 -0.61 18.72 -0.43
CA LEU A 122 -1.42 17.58 -0.83
C LEU A 122 -0.70 16.26 -0.53
N THR A 123 -1.47 15.23 -0.34
CA THR A 123 -1.02 13.83 -0.28
C THR A 123 -1.85 13.00 -1.24
N LEU A 124 -1.50 11.74 -1.46
CA LEU A 124 -2.32 10.81 -2.24
C LEU A 124 -2.46 9.48 -1.48
N ARG A 125 -3.63 9.26 -0.91
CA ARG A 125 -3.95 8.00 -0.22
C ARG A 125 -5.37 7.54 -0.45
N GLY A 126 -6.33 8.46 -0.44
CA GLY A 126 -7.75 8.23 -0.64
C GLY A 126 -8.25 8.76 -1.98
N LEU A 127 -9.53 8.45 -2.27
CA LEU A 127 -10.17 8.89 -3.50
C LEU A 127 -10.29 10.42 -3.55
N ASP A 128 -10.64 11.05 -2.44
CA ASP A 128 -10.78 12.52 -2.36
C ASP A 128 -9.44 13.23 -2.62
N ASP A 129 -8.32 12.63 -2.16
CA ASP A 129 -6.98 13.13 -2.48
C ASP A 129 -6.73 13.10 -4.00
N ALA A 130 -7.08 11.97 -4.66
CA ALA A 130 -6.88 11.82 -6.10
C ALA A 130 -7.75 12.78 -6.92
N LEU A 131 -8.99 12.99 -6.51
CA LEU A 131 -9.90 13.94 -7.16
C LEU A 131 -9.42 15.38 -6.99
N SER A 132 -9.00 15.76 -5.79
CA SER A 132 -8.43 17.08 -5.51
C SER A 132 -7.14 17.33 -6.31
N LEU A 133 -6.25 16.34 -6.36
CA LEU A 133 -5.03 16.44 -7.14
C LEU A 133 -5.34 16.59 -8.64
N ARG A 134 -6.23 15.75 -9.19
CA ARG A 134 -6.66 15.80 -10.60
C ARG A 134 -7.24 17.16 -10.97
N GLU A 135 -8.10 17.73 -10.13
CA GLU A 135 -8.66 19.07 -10.34
C GLU A 135 -7.56 20.13 -10.43
N ARG A 136 -6.60 20.10 -9.52
CA ARG A 136 -5.47 21.04 -9.49
C ARG A 136 -4.54 20.91 -10.68
N LEU A 137 -4.41 19.72 -11.28
CA LEU A 137 -3.59 19.49 -12.46
C LEU A 137 -4.18 20.10 -13.75
N ALA A 138 -5.47 20.43 -13.79
CA ALA A 138 -6.12 21.02 -14.94
C ALA A 138 -5.47 22.34 -15.42
N ASP A 139 -4.97 23.12 -14.49
CA ASP A 139 -4.29 24.40 -14.75
C ASP A 139 -2.81 24.23 -15.12
N LYS A 140 -2.29 23.00 -15.17
CA LYS A 140 -0.89 22.66 -15.47
C LYS A 140 0.12 23.42 -14.58
N PRO A 141 -0.04 23.39 -13.25
CA PRO A 141 0.83 24.12 -12.34
C PRO A 141 2.28 23.61 -12.37
N SER A 142 3.17 24.39 -11.79
CA SER A 142 4.47 23.87 -11.35
C SER A 142 4.26 22.97 -10.13
N VAL A 143 4.77 21.74 -10.20
CA VAL A 143 4.57 20.72 -9.17
C VAL A 143 5.89 20.32 -8.53
N VAL A 144 5.95 20.33 -7.21
CA VAL A 144 7.03 19.68 -6.46
C VAL A 144 6.45 18.45 -5.76
N VAL A 145 7.02 17.29 -6.07
CA VAL A 145 6.70 16.02 -5.36
C VAL A 145 7.81 15.76 -4.35
N VAL A 146 7.46 15.68 -3.07
CA VAL A 146 8.42 15.38 -2.00
C VAL A 146 8.34 13.90 -1.65
N GLY A 147 9.34 13.15 -2.10
CA GLY A 147 9.44 11.70 -1.95
C GLY A 147 9.71 10.98 -3.27
N GLY A 148 10.88 10.34 -3.39
CA GLY A 148 11.32 9.59 -4.58
C GLY A 148 10.98 8.09 -4.55
N GLY A 149 10.05 7.67 -3.69
CA GLY A 149 9.54 6.30 -3.67
C GLY A 149 8.55 6.01 -4.81
N PRO A 150 8.03 4.76 -4.93
CA PRO A 150 7.17 4.35 -6.04
C PRO A 150 5.95 5.27 -6.23
N LEU A 151 5.25 5.62 -5.15
CA LEU A 151 4.09 6.50 -5.23
C LEU A 151 4.46 7.91 -5.70
N GLY A 152 5.56 8.48 -5.18
CA GLY A 152 6.01 9.81 -5.60
C GLY A 152 6.40 9.86 -7.08
N MET A 153 7.07 8.82 -7.56
CA MET A 153 7.45 8.72 -8.97
C MET A 153 6.24 8.44 -9.90
N GLU A 154 5.23 7.68 -9.44
CA GLU A 154 3.96 7.54 -10.17
C GLU A 154 3.19 8.86 -10.27
N ILE A 155 3.10 9.62 -9.16
CA ILE A 155 2.50 10.97 -9.15
C ILE A 155 3.26 11.89 -10.11
N ALA A 156 4.59 11.91 -10.05
CA ALA A 156 5.41 12.73 -10.93
C ALA A 156 5.19 12.39 -12.41
N SER A 157 5.11 11.08 -12.74
CA SER A 157 4.80 10.60 -14.07
C SER A 157 3.41 11.09 -14.55
N GLY A 158 2.40 10.99 -13.70
CA GLY A 158 1.05 11.48 -13.98
C GLY A 158 1.01 13.00 -14.20
N CYS A 159 1.69 13.78 -13.35
CA CYS A 159 1.78 15.23 -13.47
C CYS A 159 2.48 15.66 -14.78
N LEU A 160 3.58 14.99 -15.16
CA LEU A 160 4.24 15.24 -16.46
C LEU A 160 3.32 14.93 -17.63
N ALA A 161 2.61 13.79 -17.58
CA ALA A 161 1.65 13.41 -18.62
C ALA A 161 0.47 14.40 -18.74
N ALA A 162 0.09 15.05 -17.62
CA ALA A 162 -0.88 16.16 -17.60
C ALA A 162 -0.32 17.49 -18.18
N GLY A 163 0.97 17.53 -18.48
CA GLY A 163 1.65 18.72 -19.05
C GLY A 163 2.18 19.70 -18.01
N CYS A 164 2.34 19.28 -16.76
CA CYS A 164 2.94 20.07 -15.70
C CYS A 164 4.47 20.08 -15.79
N ARG A 165 5.10 21.11 -15.19
CA ARG A 165 6.54 21.10 -14.89
C ARG A 165 6.72 20.44 -13.52
N VAL A 166 7.52 19.38 -13.45
CA VAL A 166 7.61 18.56 -12.22
C VAL A 166 9.04 18.47 -11.71
N THR A 167 9.19 18.70 -10.43
CA THR A 167 10.42 18.44 -9.68
C THR A 167 10.14 17.40 -8.60
N VAL A 168 10.94 16.34 -8.55
CA VAL A 168 10.93 15.35 -7.44
C VAL A 168 12.07 15.72 -6.49
N VAL A 169 11.74 15.86 -5.21
CA VAL A 169 12.69 16.00 -4.10
C VAL A 169 12.82 14.66 -3.41
N SER A 170 14.03 14.11 -3.34
CA SER A 170 14.28 12.73 -2.84
C SER A 170 15.48 12.69 -1.90
N GLN A 171 15.45 11.76 -0.94
CA GLN A 171 16.62 11.36 -0.17
C GLN A 171 17.45 10.36 -0.98
N GLY A 172 18.40 10.88 -1.78
CA GLY A 172 19.17 10.09 -2.72
C GLY A 172 18.41 9.73 -3.99
N VAL A 173 18.98 8.80 -4.77
CA VAL A 173 18.43 8.38 -6.07
C VAL A 173 17.01 7.84 -5.91
N PRO A 174 16.01 8.35 -6.66
CA PRO A 174 14.64 7.84 -6.59
C PRO A 174 14.57 6.32 -6.84
N LEU A 175 13.67 5.64 -6.13
CA LEU A 175 13.39 4.20 -6.22
C LEU A 175 14.51 3.27 -5.74
N ILE A 176 15.71 3.76 -5.42
CA ILE A 176 16.86 2.89 -5.08
C ILE A 176 16.57 1.99 -3.88
N LEU A 177 15.88 2.49 -2.86
CA LEU A 177 15.55 1.73 -1.65
C LEU A 177 14.48 0.65 -1.88
N GLN A 178 13.69 0.77 -2.95
CA GLN A 178 12.59 -0.15 -3.25
C GLN A 178 12.91 -1.13 -4.38
N LEU A 179 13.70 -0.70 -5.36
CA LEU A 179 13.96 -1.48 -6.56
C LEU A 179 15.42 -1.96 -6.67
N GLY A 180 16.35 -1.31 -5.95
CA GLY A 180 17.77 -1.51 -6.12
C GLY A 180 18.37 -0.66 -7.24
N PRO A 181 19.71 -0.59 -7.33
CA PRO A 181 20.39 0.37 -8.20
C PRO A 181 20.10 0.15 -9.69
N TYR A 182 20.07 -1.09 -10.15
CA TYR A 182 19.85 -1.41 -11.56
C TYR A 182 18.48 -0.92 -12.08
N LEU A 183 17.42 -1.29 -11.39
CA LEU A 183 16.05 -0.90 -11.80
C LEU A 183 15.79 0.59 -11.54
N ALA A 184 16.36 1.16 -10.48
CA ALA A 184 16.25 2.58 -10.19
C ALA A 184 16.84 3.42 -11.33
N ASP A 185 18.04 3.05 -11.84
CA ASP A 185 18.68 3.74 -12.97
C ASP A 185 17.80 3.72 -14.23
N VAL A 186 17.19 2.56 -14.55
CA VAL A 186 16.28 2.42 -15.70
C VAL A 186 15.09 3.38 -15.59
N PHE A 187 14.47 3.47 -14.40
CA PHE A 187 13.29 4.35 -14.21
C PHE A 187 13.68 5.82 -14.16
N VAL A 188 14.76 6.17 -13.47
CA VAL A 188 15.24 7.56 -13.36
C VAL A 188 15.63 8.08 -14.73
N LYS A 189 16.33 7.30 -15.55
CA LYS A 189 16.66 7.67 -16.93
C LYS A 189 15.40 7.94 -17.75
N ALA A 190 14.41 7.05 -17.72
CA ALA A 190 13.13 7.24 -18.42
C ALA A 190 12.39 8.51 -17.94
N ALA A 191 12.47 8.82 -16.65
CA ALA A 191 11.88 10.02 -16.08
C ALA A 191 12.58 11.30 -16.55
N LEU A 192 13.93 11.32 -16.54
CA LEU A 192 14.73 12.44 -17.02
C LEU A 192 14.52 12.69 -18.51
N ASP A 193 14.45 11.64 -19.33
CA ASP A 193 14.18 11.70 -20.77
C ASP A 193 12.80 12.33 -21.08
N GLN A 194 11.84 12.26 -20.12
CA GLN A 194 10.53 12.91 -20.20
C GLN A 194 10.47 14.31 -19.55
N GLY A 195 11.61 14.84 -19.09
CA GLY A 195 11.71 16.19 -18.57
C GLY A 195 11.47 16.32 -17.06
N LEU A 196 11.52 15.20 -16.29
CA LEU A 196 11.52 15.28 -14.84
C LEU A 196 12.79 15.97 -14.34
N THR A 197 12.65 16.86 -13.36
CA THR A 197 13.78 17.36 -12.58
C THR A 197 13.86 16.58 -11.27
N VAL A 198 15.05 16.11 -10.90
CA VAL A 198 15.31 15.45 -9.62
C VAL A 198 16.26 16.28 -8.79
N VAL A 199 15.90 16.54 -7.53
CA VAL A 199 16.73 17.25 -6.56
C VAL A 199 16.93 16.33 -5.34
N GLU A 200 18.18 15.99 -5.07
CA GLU A 200 18.54 15.18 -3.90
C GLU A 200 18.81 16.08 -2.70
N THR A 201 18.29 15.67 -1.53
CA THR A 201 18.49 16.37 -0.25
C THR A 201 18.28 15.43 0.92
N ALA A 202 18.93 15.65 2.04
CA ALA A 202 18.75 14.84 3.24
C ALA A 202 17.37 15.08 3.89
N ALA A 203 16.88 16.34 3.86
CA ALA A 203 15.59 16.70 4.41
C ALA A 203 14.95 17.87 3.67
N ALA A 204 13.63 17.96 3.75
CA ALA A 204 12.86 19.08 3.23
C ALA A 204 11.77 19.47 4.25
N ARG A 205 11.44 20.76 4.30
CA ARG A 205 10.33 21.32 5.06
C ARG A 205 9.48 22.23 4.19
N LEU A 206 8.22 22.40 4.56
CA LEU A 206 7.28 23.21 3.82
C LEU A 206 7.03 24.53 4.55
N GLU A 207 6.95 25.62 3.79
CA GLU A 207 6.61 26.95 4.28
C GLU A 207 5.48 27.54 3.43
N GLN A 208 4.54 28.21 4.09
CA GLN A 208 3.49 28.95 3.41
C GLN A 208 4.07 30.20 2.73
N ARG A 209 3.59 30.48 1.51
CA ARG A 209 3.87 31.75 0.82
C ARG A 209 2.62 32.24 0.08
N ASP A 210 2.66 33.50 -0.38
CA ASP A 210 1.61 34.05 -1.23
C ASP A 210 1.58 33.33 -2.58
N GLY A 211 0.42 32.78 -2.92
CA GLY A 211 0.19 32.07 -4.18
C GLY A 211 0.76 30.64 -4.27
N GLY A 212 1.14 30.01 -3.16
CA GLY A 212 1.62 28.61 -3.18
C GLY A 212 2.35 28.16 -1.94
N THR A 213 3.18 27.12 -2.13
CA THR A 213 3.96 26.51 -1.06
C THR A 213 5.45 26.54 -1.46
N ARG A 214 6.29 26.88 -0.51
CA ARG A 214 7.75 26.83 -0.62
C ARG A 214 8.27 25.56 -0.02
N VAL A 215 9.12 24.84 -0.77
CA VAL A 215 9.87 23.69 -0.27
C VAL A 215 11.30 24.12 0.01
N VAL A 216 11.67 24.12 1.29
CA VAL A 216 13.00 24.50 1.76
C VAL A 216 13.78 23.21 1.99
N LEU A 217 14.87 23.05 1.28
CA LEU A 217 15.76 21.90 1.38
C LEU A 217 16.82 22.15 2.47
N GLU A 218 17.25 21.10 3.13
CA GLU A 218 18.35 21.21 4.12
C GLU A 218 19.64 21.66 3.44
N GLU A 219 19.91 21.12 2.25
CA GLU A 219 20.99 21.52 1.39
C GLU A 219 20.44 21.74 -0.03
N GLY A 220 20.77 22.88 -0.66
CA GLY A 220 20.35 23.15 -2.01
C GLY A 220 19.44 24.38 -2.18
N PRO A 221 18.76 24.50 -3.32
CA PRO A 221 17.90 25.63 -3.61
C PRO A 221 16.59 25.58 -2.82
N VAL A 222 16.00 26.75 -2.63
CA VAL A 222 14.59 26.86 -2.22
C VAL A 222 13.73 26.72 -3.47
N LEU A 223 12.73 25.84 -3.41
CA LEU A 223 11.82 25.56 -4.52
C LEU A 223 10.45 26.18 -4.24
N ASP A 224 10.04 27.10 -5.08
CA ASP A 224 8.69 27.66 -5.05
C ASP A 224 7.80 26.85 -6.02
N ALA A 225 6.65 26.38 -5.55
CA ALA A 225 5.70 25.60 -6.34
C ALA A 225 4.27 26.10 -6.15
N GLU A 226 3.47 26.01 -7.22
CA GLU A 226 2.04 26.27 -7.16
C GLU A 226 1.31 25.07 -6.51
N LEU A 227 1.91 23.88 -6.63
CA LEU A 227 1.39 22.64 -6.07
C LEU A 227 2.51 21.81 -5.44
N VAL A 228 2.33 21.41 -4.19
CA VAL A 228 3.23 20.45 -3.51
C VAL A 228 2.47 19.19 -3.15
N VAL A 229 3.02 18.03 -3.54
CA VAL A 229 2.47 16.71 -3.20
C VAL A 229 3.50 15.95 -2.38
N THR A 230 3.14 15.61 -1.14
CA THR A 230 4.00 14.82 -0.25
C THR A 230 3.73 13.33 -0.41
N ALA A 231 4.78 12.58 -0.77
CA ALA A 231 4.81 11.13 -0.90
C ALA A 231 5.94 10.53 -0.05
N ALA A 232 6.11 11.04 1.19
CA ALA A 232 7.21 10.73 2.11
C ALA A 232 6.92 9.51 3.02
N GLY A 233 6.22 8.51 2.49
CA GLY A 233 5.88 7.29 3.21
C GLY A 233 4.50 7.32 3.86
N ASP A 234 4.25 6.33 4.72
CA ASP A 234 2.96 6.11 5.36
C ASP A 234 3.07 6.00 6.89
N VAL A 235 1.94 6.19 7.56
CA VAL A 235 1.79 6.01 9.01
C VAL A 235 0.63 5.04 9.25
N PRO A 236 0.86 3.89 9.92
CA PRO A 236 -0.22 2.96 10.25
C PRO A 236 -1.32 3.62 11.09
N ASN A 237 -2.57 3.28 10.80
CA ASN A 237 -3.72 3.78 11.55
C ASN A 237 -3.95 2.92 12.80
N THR A 238 -3.14 3.15 13.84
CA THR A 238 -3.12 2.36 15.07
C THR A 238 -3.42 3.17 16.33
N GLU A 239 -3.67 4.48 16.23
CA GLU A 239 -3.88 5.36 17.38
C GLU A 239 -5.09 4.94 18.23
N TRP A 240 -6.16 4.47 17.59
CA TRP A 240 -7.37 3.98 18.25
C TRP A 240 -7.15 2.70 19.08
N LEU A 241 -5.98 2.06 18.93
CA LEU A 241 -5.56 0.86 19.63
C LEU A 241 -4.60 1.15 20.79
N ALA A 242 -4.35 2.41 21.11
CA ALA A 242 -3.31 2.80 22.09
C ALA A 242 -3.46 2.09 23.44
N ASP A 243 -4.68 1.95 23.93
CA ASP A 243 -4.99 1.36 25.22
C ASP A 243 -5.17 -0.17 25.18
N SER A 244 -5.17 -0.78 24.00
CA SER A 244 -5.40 -2.22 23.84
C SER A 244 -4.16 -3.10 24.08
N GLY A 245 -2.95 -2.52 24.04
CA GLY A 245 -1.70 -3.25 24.19
C GLY A 245 -1.28 -4.11 22.98
N VAL A 246 -2.01 -4.06 21.84
CA VAL A 246 -1.68 -4.86 20.64
C VAL A 246 -0.61 -4.21 19.74
N THR A 247 -0.28 -2.95 19.96
CA THR A 247 0.66 -2.20 19.12
C THR A 247 2.10 -2.26 19.67
N ALA A 248 3.06 -2.34 18.75
CA ALA A 248 4.47 -2.19 19.07
C ALA A 248 5.16 -1.37 17.96
N LYS A 249 5.88 -0.30 18.35
CA LYS A 249 6.59 0.60 17.42
C LYS A 249 5.70 1.12 16.26
N GLY A 250 4.44 1.44 16.57
CA GLY A 250 3.48 1.98 15.60
C GLY A 250 2.91 0.97 14.60
N ALA A 251 3.12 -0.33 14.80
CA ALA A 251 2.52 -1.40 14.00
C ALA A 251 1.93 -2.48 14.92
N ILE A 252 1.24 -3.46 14.34
CA ILE A 252 0.70 -4.61 15.09
C ILE A 252 1.52 -5.85 14.76
N PRO A 253 2.34 -6.36 15.69
CA PRO A 253 3.06 -7.63 15.51
C PRO A 253 2.06 -8.79 15.43
N VAL A 254 2.24 -9.66 14.45
CA VAL A 254 1.42 -10.87 14.29
C VAL A 254 2.30 -12.11 14.12
N ASP A 255 1.71 -13.26 14.32
CA ASP A 255 2.34 -14.54 13.99
C ASP A 255 2.33 -14.80 12.47
N ARG A 256 2.85 -15.97 12.04
CA ARG A 256 2.86 -16.35 10.62
C ARG A 256 1.46 -16.60 10.02
N ARG A 257 0.42 -16.62 10.84
CA ARG A 257 -0.99 -16.75 10.43
C ARG A 257 -1.75 -15.43 10.52
N GLY A 258 -1.08 -14.33 10.84
CA GLY A 258 -1.72 -13.01 10.99
C GLY A 258 -2.46 -12.82 12.29
N LEU A 259 -2.23 -13.68 13.28
CA LEU A 259 -2.88 -13.60 14.59
C LEU A 259 -2.03 -12.82 15.57
N VAL A 260 -2.66 -11.88 16.30
CA VAL A 260 -2.13 -11.23 17.52
C VAL A 260 -2.36 -12.15 18.70
N ARG A 261 -3.54 -12.76 18.75
CA ARG A 261 -4.02 -13.75 19.73
C ARG A 261 -5.11 -14.60 19.07
N PRO A 262 -5.57 -15.72 19.63
CA PRO A 262 -6.50 -16.65 18.98
C PRO A 262 -7.81 -16.02 18.48
N ASP A 263 -8.23 -14.89 19.04
CA ASP A 263 -9.46 -14.16 18.72
C ASP A 263 -9.23 -12.82 18.05
N VAL A 264 -7.98 -12.41 17.79
CA VAL A 264 -7.62 -11.13 17.18
C VAL A 264 -6.61 -11.32 16.04
N ALA A 265 -6.99 -10.93 14.85
CA ALA A 265 -6.11 -10.89 13.68
C ALA A 265 -5.78 -9.45 13.28
N ALA A 266 -4.61 -9.22 12.67
CA ALA A 266 -4.29 -7.96 12.02
C ALA A 266 -3.70 -8.20 10.64
N VAL A 267 -4.14 -7.42 9.64
CA VAL A 267 -3.81 -7.62 8.22
C VAL A 267 -3.66 -6.29 7.46
N GLY A 268 -2.90 -6.31 6.39
CA GLY A 268 -2.65 -5.13 5.56
C GLY A 268 -1.56 -4.22 6.13
N ASP A 269 -1.62 -2.93 5.79
CA ASP A 269 -0.50 -2.01 5.99
C ASP A 269 -0.14 -1.73 7.45
N LEU A 270 -1.05 -1.98 8.41
CA LEU A 270 -0.77 -1.83 9.84
C LEU A 270 -0.10 -3.06 10.47
N ALA A 271 -0.16 -4.23 9.83
CA ALA A 271 0.32 -5.48 10.39
C ALA A 271 1.80 -5.75 10.07
N ALA A 272 2.57 -6.16 11.08
CA ALA A 272 3.96 -6.57 10.92
C ALA A 272 4.05 -8.10 10.99
N PHE A 273 4.36 -8.72 9.85
CA PHE A 273 4.50 -10.16 9.70
C PHE A 273 5.96 -10.62 9.82
N PRO A 274 6.20 -11.86 10.27
CA PRO A 274 7.50 -12.50 10.16
C PRO A 274 7.91 -12.65 8.71
N THR A 275 9.05 -12.06 8.34
CA THR A 275 9.70 -12.17 7.03
C THR A 275 11.09 -12.77 7.17
N PRO A 276 11.78 -13.16 6.08
CA PRO A 276 13.19 -13.56 6.15
C PRO A 276 14.11 -12.49 6.78
N HIS A 277 13.71 -11.21 6.72
CA HIS A 277 14.44 -10.08 7.29
C HIS A 277 13.89 -9.61 8.66
N GLY A 278 13.22 -10.50 9.38
CA GLY A 278 12.58 -10.20 10.66
C GLY A 278 11.13 -9.73 10.55
N LEU A 279 10.62 -9.23 11.66
CA LEU A 279 9.24 -8.74 11.74
C LEU A 279 9.11 -7.40 11.02
N ARG A 280 8.33 -7.34 9.93
CA ARG A 280 8.20 -6.14 9.09
C ARG A 280 6.79 -5.95 8.54
N ARG A 281 6.41 -4.69 8.36
CA ARG A 281 5.26 -4.33 7.52
C ARG A 281 5.65 -4.45 6.05
N VAL A 282 4.72 -4.95 5.24
CA VAL A 282 4.87 -5.04 3.78
C VAL A 282 3.62 -4.42 3.16
N PRO A 283 3.57 -3.08 3.06
CA PRO A 283 2.39 -2.33 2.63
C PRO A 283 2.22 -2.42 1.10
N LEU A 284 1.93 -3.62 0.62
CA LEU A 284 1.64 -3.91 -0.77
C LEU A 284 0.21 -4.45 -0.89
N TRP A 285 -0.50 -4.03 -1.93
CA TRP A 285 -1.86 -4.47 -2.24
C TRP A 285 -1.99 -6.00 -2.27
N SER A 286 -1.08 -6.67 -2.94
CA SER A 286 -1.05 -8.13 -3.02
C SER A 286 -0.76 -8.78 -1.67
N SER A 287 0.12 -8.20 -0.86
CA SER A 287 0.44 -8.71 0.47
C SER A 287 -0.77 -8.58 1.40
N ALA A 288 -1.51 -7.48 1.33
CA ALA A 288 -2.74 -7.27 2.10
C ALA A 288 -3.78 -8.37 1.81
N ILE A 289 -3.94 -8.76 0.54
CA ILE A 289 -4.84 -9.85 0.12
C ILE A 289 -4.38 -11.19 0.69
N GLU A 290 -3.11 -11.55 0.53
CA GLU A 290 -2.59 -12.83 0.99
C GLU A 290 -2.62 -12.95 2.53
N GLN A 291 -2.27 -11.87 3.24
CA GLN A 291 -2.36 -11.77 4.70
C GLN A 291 -3.81 -11.97 5.17
N ALA A 292 -4.76 -11.28 4.55
CA ALA A 292 -6.17 -11.36 4.91
C ALA A 292 -6.74 -12.77 4.73
N LYS A 293 -6.39 -13.46 3.63
CA LYS A 293 -6.81 -14.86 3.40
C LYS A 293 -6.31 -15.81 4.48
N VAL A 294 -5.04 -15.70 4.82
CA VAL A 294 -4.43 -16.56 5.83
C VAL A 294 -5.02 -16.28 7.21
N ALA A 295 -5.11 -15.01 7.60
CA ALA A 295 -5.58 -14.61 8.92
C ALA A 295 -7.06 -14.92 9.15
N ALA A 296 -7.92 -14.65 8.16
CA ALA A 296 -9.34 -14.97 8.23
C ALA A 296 -9.57 -16.48 8.32
N THR A 297 -8.81 -17.29 7.55
CA THR A 297 -8.87 -18.73 7.65
C THR A 297 -8.42 -19.22 9.04
N ALA A 298 -7.35 -18.64 9.58
CA ALA A 298 -6.83 -18.99 10.90
C ALA A 298 -7.81 -18.62 12.03
N LEU A 299 -8.52 -17.48 11.91
CA LEU A 299 -9.58 -17.13 12.86
C LEU A 299 -10.71 -18.18 12.90
N VAL A 300 -11.06 -18.84 11.78
CA VAL A 300 -12.15 -19.81 11.75
C VAL A 300 -11.65 -21.23 12.06
N ARG A 301 -10.50 -21.63 11.50
CA ARG A 301 -10.00 -23.01 11.54
C ARG A 301 -8.84 -23.24 12.52
N GLY A 302 -8.35 -22.15 13.16
CA GLY A 302 -7.24 -22.24 14.11
C GLY A 302 -5.96 -22.78 13.47
N GLU A 303 -5.32 -23.75 14.15
CA GLU A 303 -4.03 -24.30 13.74
C GLU A 303 -4.05 -25.11 12.44
N GLU A 304 -5.23 -25.53 11.96
CA GLU A 304 -5.38 -26.19 10.67
C GLU A 304 -5.08 -25.26 9.48
N SER A 305 -5.10 -23.93 9.70
CA SER A 305 -4.73 -22.95 8.68
C SER A 305 -3.21 -22.96 8.42
N PRO A 306 -2.76 -23.12 7.17
CA PRO A 306 -1.34 -23.03 6.86
C PRO A 306 -0.81 -21.61 7.12
N PRO A 307 0.46 -21.47 7.54
CA PRO A 307 1.07 -20.17 7.70
C PRO A 307 1.25 -19.46 6.34
N LEU A 308 1.33 -18.14 6.39
CA LEU A 308 1.61 -17.31 5.21
C LEU A 308 2.96 -17.72 4.59
N ARG A 309 2.94 -18.04 3.31
CA ARG A 309 4.15 -18.15 2.49
C ARG A 309 4.45 -16.76 1.92
N PHE A 310 5.47 -16.13 2.49
CA PHE A 310 5.81 -14.76 2.13
C PHE A 310 6.49 -14.71 0.75
N GLN A 311 5.75 -14.31 -0.28
CA GLN A 311 6.20 -14.13 -1.65
C GLN A 311 5.60 -12.84 -2.21
N PRO A 312 6.20 -11.68 -1.88
CA PRO A 312 5.65 -10.39 -2.27
C PRO A 312 5.59 -10.26 -3.79
N TYR A 313 4.49 -9.64 -4.25
CA TYR A 313 4.32 -9.20 -5.62
C TYR A 313 4.15 -7.69 -5.62
N PHE A 314 5.02 -7.01 -6.35
CA PHE A 314 5.01 -5.57 -6.54
C PHE A 314 4.81 -5.23 -8.02
N TRP A 315 4.10 -4.16 -8.31
CA TRP A 315 4.02 -3.61 -9.66
C TRP A 315 3.97 -2.09 -9.60
N THR A 316 4.46 -1.45 -10.66
CA THR A 316 4.36 -0.01 -10.88
C THR A 316 4.30 0.30 -12.37
N GLU A 317 3.63 1.40 -12.70
CA GLU A 317 3.51 1.95 -14.06
C GLU A 317 3.81 3.43 -14.00
N GLN A 318 4.91 3.83 -14.62
CA GLN A 318 5.39 5.21 -14.59
C GLN A 318 6.37 5.47 -15.73
N PHE A 319 6.38 6.66 -16.28
CA PHE A 319 7.27 7.11 -17.36
C PHE A 319 7.29 6.15 -18.57
N GLY A 320 6.13 5.59 -18.95
CA GLY A 320 6.03 4.62 -20.06
C GLY A 320 6.59 3.23 -19.76
N LEU A 321 7.02 2.97 -18.53
CA LEU A 321 7.50 1.68 -18.09
C LEU A 321 6.46 0.99 -17.20
N SER A 322 6.25 -0.31 -17.42
CA SER A 322 5.44 -1.20 -16.59
C SER A 322 6.34 -2.28 -16.01
N LEU A 323 6.46 -2.32 -14.69
CA LEU A 323 7.25 -3.30 -13.96
C LEU A 323 6.33 -4.22 -13.16
N LYS A 324 6.60 -5.52 -13.21
CA LYS A 324 6.03 -6.54 -12.32
C LYS A 324 7.19 -7.31 -11.71
N ALA A 325 7.22 -7.40 -10.38
CA ALA A 325 8.25 -8.10 -9.64
C ALA A 325 7.65 -9.10 -8.67
N VAL A 326 8.27 -10.27 -8.55
CA VAL A 326 7.98 -11.26 -7.51
C VAL A 326 9.27 -11.62 -6.83
N GLY A 327 9.27 -11.60 -5.49
CA GLY A 327 10.42 -11.84 -4.66
C GLY A 327 10.71 -10.68 -3.72
N HIS A 328 11.93 -10.61 -3.23
CA HIS A 328 12.37 -9.64 -2.23
C HIS A 328 13.14 -8.49 -2.89
N LEU A 329 12.45 -7.36 -3.10
CA LEU A 329 13.11 -6.13 -3.50
C LEU A 329 13.57 -5.34 -2.25
N PRO A 330 14.64 -4.51 -2.38
CA PRO A 330 15.43 -4.18 -3.56
C PRO A 330 16.32 -5.32 -4.03
N ALA A 331 16.45 -5.50 -5.37
CA ALA A 331 17.37 -6.45 -5.95
C ALA A 331 18.79 -5.86 -6.01
N GLU A 332 19.79 -6.66 -5.63
CA GLU A 332 21.19 -6.25 -5.60
C GLU A 332 21.95 -6.82 -6.81
N GLY A 333 22.88 -6.01 -7.36
CA GLY A 333 23.70 -6.40 -8.50
C GLY A 333 22.98 -6.43 -9.84
N GLU A 334 23.62 -7.04 -10.83
CA GLU A 334 23.13 -7.14 -12.20
C GLU A 334 22.19 -8.33 -12.39
N PRO A 335 21.11 -8.19 -13.18
CA PRO A 335 20.23 -9.32 -13.48
C PRO A 335 20.82 -10.27 -14.52
N THR A 336 20.38 -11.52 -14.46
CA THR A 336 20.44 -12.44 -15.58
C THR A 336 19.20 -12.24 -16.46
N TYR A 337 19.37 -12.02 -17.74
CA TYR A 337 18.27 -11.90 -18.69
C TYR A 337 17.76 -13.28 -19.06
N VAL A 338 16.51 -13.58 -18.71
CA VAL A 338 15.81 -14.79 -19.12
C VAL A 338 15.26 -14.61 -20.54
N ASP A 339 14.82 -13.39 -20.85
CA ASP A 339 14.39 -12.97 -22.19
C ASP A 339 14.60 -11.46 -22.33
N GLY A 340 14.86 -11.00 -23.56
CA GLY A 340 15.24 -9.60 -23.83
C GLY A 340 16.73 -9.33 -23.60
N ARG A 341 17.11 -8.04 -23.53
CA ARG A 341 18.50 -7.57 -23.37
C ARG A 341 18.57 -6.18 -22.74
N PRO A 342 19.71 -5.77 -22.18
CA PRO A 342 19.92 -4.44 -21.62
C PRO A 342 19.57 -3.35 -22.62
N GLY A 343 18.76 -2.34 -22.19
CA GLY A 343 18.37 -1.20 -23.02
C GLY A 343 17.52 -1.53 -24.25
N GLY A 344 17.10 -2.78 -24.43
CA GLY A 344 16.49 -3.32 -25.64
C GLY A 344 14.95 -3.44 -25.63
N GLY A 345 14.23 -2.75 -24.75
CA GLY A 345 12.77 -2.83 -24.69
C GLY A 345 12.26 -3.87 -23.69
N PRO A 346 11.20 -4.66 -23.99
CA PRO A 346 10.66 -5.63 -23.04
C PRO A 346 11.68 -6.64 -22.56
N ALA A 347 11.75 -6.89 -21.24
CA ALA A 347 12.71 -7.78 -20.64
C ALA A 347 12.11 -8.60 -19.50
N LEU A 348 12.55 -9.85 -19.39
CA LEU A 348 12.32 -10.74 -18.27
C LEU A 348 13.66 -11.04 -17.61
N MET A 349 13.81 -10.62 -16.37
CA MET A 349 15.06 -10.61 -15.63
C MET A 349 14.96 -11.43 -14.36
N ARG A 350 16.06 -12.03 -13.93
CA ARG A 350 16.17 -12.80 -12.68
C ARG A 350 17.44 -12.42 -11.92
N TRP A 351 17.31 -12.22 -10.62
CA TRP A 351 18.41 -12.11 -9.66
C TRP A 351 18.47 -13.43 -8.89
N PRO A 352 19.44 -14.32 -9.23
CA PRO A 352 19.54 -15.61 -8.57
C PRO A 352 20.09 -15.47 -7.15
N HIS A 353 19.57 -16.28 -6.22
CA HIS A 353 20.07 -16.42 -4.86
C HIS A 353 20.92 -17.70 -4.74
N GLU A 354 21.74 -17.81 -3.69
CA GLU A 354 22.62 -18.95 -3.44
C GLU A 354 21.88 -20.28 -3.27
N ASP A 355 20.64 -20.24 -2.75
CA ASP A 355 19.75 -21.40 -2.57
C ASP A 355 19.04 -21.87 -3.85
N GLY A 356 19.35 -21.24 -4.99
CA GLY A 356 18.74 -21.52 -6.29
C GLY A 356 17.39 -20.81 -6.51
N THR A 357 16.81 -20.19 -5.50
CA THR A 357 15.65 -19.28 -5.67
C THR A 357 16.09 -17.97 -6.35
N GLY A 358 15.21 -17.01 -6.50
CA GLY A 358 15.60 -15.68 -7.01
C GLY A 358 14.43 -14.74 -7.13
N ASP A 359 14.76 -13.46 -7.27
CA ASP A 359 13.79 -12.44 -7.58
C ASP A 359 13.60 -12.34 -9.09
N VAL A 360 12.36 -12.15 -9.53
CA VAL A 360 12.03 -12.12 -10.96
C VAL A 360 11.27 -10.85 -11.29
N VAL A 361 11.75 -10.16 -12.30
CA VAL A 361 11.18 -8.88 -12.76
C VAL A 361 10.84 -8.97 -14.25
N ALA A 362 9.63 -8.59 -14.58
CA ALA A 362 9.16 -8.35 -15.93
C ALA A 362 9.03 -6.84 -16.16
N LEU A 363 9.82 -6.27 -17.06
CA LEU A 363 9.80 -4.87 -17.46
C LEU A 363 9.21 -4.77 -18.86
N ASN A 364 8.08 -4.07 -19.01
CA ASN A 364 7.31 -3.99 -20.28
C ASN A 364 7.06 -5.37 -20.94
N TYR A 365 7.11 -6.44 -20.14
CA TYR A 365 7.03 -7.82 -20.60
C TYR A 365 5.70 -8.46 -20.18
N ARG A 366 4.96 -9.00 -21.14
CA ARG A 366 3.66 -9.63 -20.88
C ARG A 366 3.82 -11.05 -20.35
N ILE A 367 3.59 -11.22 -19.06
CA ILE A 367 3.64 -12.52 -18.38
C ILE A 367 2.55 -12.63 -17.30
N PRO A 368 1.87 -13.80 -17.16
CA PRO A 368 0.94 -14.04 -16.06
C PRO A 368 1.67 -14.13 -14.70
N ILE A 369 1.10 -13.52 -13.67
CA ILE A 369 1.66 -13.52 -12.30
C ILE A 369 1.96 -14.93 -11.79
N PRO A 370 1.10 -15.97 -11.98
CA PRO A 370 1.41 -17.33 -11.54
C PRO A 370 2.66 -17.92 -12.19
N ARG A 371 2.96 -17.55 -13.44
CA ARG A 371 4.21 -17.95 -14.12
C ARG A 371 5.41 -17.23 -13.53
N LEU A 372 5.29 -15.93 -13.29
CA LEU A 372 6.34 -15.13 -12.66
C LEU A 372 6.68 -15.69 -11.25
N ARG A 373 5.66 -16.05 -10.45
CA ARG A 373 5.84 -16.69 -9.13
C ARG A 373 6.57 -18.03 -9.20
N ARG A 374 6.29 -18.87 -10.19
CA ARG A 374 7.00 -20.15 -10.34
C ARG A 374 8.49 -19.96 -10.66
N MET A 375 8.84 -18.90 -11.38
CA MET A 375 10.21 -18.62 -11.77
C MET A 375 11.10 -18.14 -10.62
N THR A 376 10.54 -17.76 -9.47
CA THR A 376 11.34 -17.44 -8.27
C THR A 376 11.82 -18.68 -7.53
N GLN A 377 11.24 -19.85 -7.82
CA GLN A 377 11.61 -21.12 -7.17
C GLN A 377 12.91 -21.67 -7.79
N ALA A 378 13.63 -22.48 -7.03
CA ALA A 378 14.75 -23.25 -7.56
C ALA A 378 14.26 -24.14 -8.72
N ALA A 379 15.09 -24.27 -9.75
CA ALA A 379 14.84 -25.27 -10.80
C ALA A 379 14.83 -26.66 -10.15
N ALA A 380 13.74 -27.39 -10.34
CA ALA A 380 13.57 -28.74 -9.82
C ALA A 380 14.54 -29.72 -10.51
#